data_4980d6b450ff9252254d74fa0a93b38a
#
_entry.id   4980d6b450ff9252254d74fa0a93b38a
#
_cell.length_a   1.000
_cell.length_b   1.000
_cell.length_c   1.000
_cell.angle_alpha   90.00
_cell.angle_beta   90.00
_cell.angle_gamma   90.00
#
_symmetry.space_group_name_H-M   'P 1'
#
loop_
_entity.id
_entity.type
_entity.pdbx_description
1 polymer ?
#
loop_
_entity_poly.entity_id
_entity_poly.type
_entity_poly.pdbx_seq_one_letter_code
_entity_poly.pdbx_strand_id
1 'polypeptide(L)'
;MSSQEKLPSIPQAAFDWYDEYAHGDIDRRTFIRRLSTLGAAGITASAVSAALLPNYALAEQVSFSDPQISARYVEIDAPNGHGKARGYLVTPVGVSNDNPAPGVIVVHENRGLNPYIEDVARRLAKDGFVAFAPDALFPLGGYPGNDDEGRAMQKTLDRDKILGDFSDAATYLKSSSITTNKLGIVGFCFGGYVSNQLAASWPNMIDAAAPFYGTPPTTDLQNLKGPLLLHFAELDQRVNATWPDYESALKTMGVDYQAHMYERVNHGFHNDSTARYDEDSAERAWQRTVDFFKLQLT
;
A
#
# COMPACT_ATOMS: atom_id res chain seq x y z
N MET A 1 -13.08 -26.68 -26.07
CA MET A 1 -13.46 -26.56 -24.66
C MET A 1 -12.26 -27.00 -23.85
N SER A 2 -11.41 -26.07 -23.46
CA SER A 2 -10.23 -26.33 -22.64
C SER A 2 -10.71 -26.44 -21.19
N SER A 3 -10.57 -27.62 -20.60
CA SER A 3 -10.75 -27.83 -19.17
C SER A 3 -9.68 -26.99 -18.45
N GLN A 4 -10.06 -25.84 -17.94
CA GLN A 4 -9.25 -25.16 -16.92
C GLN A 4 -9.17 -26.13 -15.73
N GLU A 5 -8.02 -26.76 -15.53
CA GLU A 5 -7.72 -27.44 -14.29
C GLU A 5 -7.87 -26.41 -13.16
N LYS A 6 -8.90 -26.60 -12.35
CA LYS A 6 -9.07 -25.82 -11.12
C LYS A 6 -7.83 -26.03 -10.28
N LEU A 7 -7.00 -25.00 -10.14
CA LEU A 7 -5.91 -25.00 -9.17
C LEU A 7 -6.47 -25.47 -7.82
N PRO A 8 -5.80 -26.40 -7.12
CA PRO A 8 -6.25 -26.84 -5.81
C PRO A 8 -6.36 -25.62 -4.89
N SER A 9 -7.46 -25.53 -4.15
CA SER A 9 -7.68 -24.41 -3.22
C SER A 9 -6.53 -24.38 -2.20
N ILE A 10 -5.84 -23.25 -2.14
CA ILE A 10 -4.76 -23.03 -1.17
C ILE A 10 -5.38 -23.02 0.23
N PRO A 11 -4.93 -23.90 1.16
CA PRO A 11 -5.44 -23.90 2.52
C PRO A 11 -5.14 -22.59 3.27
N GLN A 12 -6.06 -22.14 4.15
CA GLN A 12 -5.88 -20.89 4.91
C GLN A 12 -4.54 -20.87 5.67
N ALA A 13 -4.13 -21.97 6.26
CA ALA A 13 -2.82 -22.06 6.93
C ALA A 13 -1.62 -21.66 6.06
N ALA A 14 -1.70 -21.84 4.73
CA ALA A 14 -0.61 -21.41 3.84
C ALA A 14 -0.57 -19.89 3.70
N PHE A 15 -1.73 -19.23 3.71
CA PHE A 15 -1.82 -17.76 3.72
C PHE A 15 -1.33 -17.18 5.05
N ASP A 16 -1.69 -17.81 6.18
CA ASP A 16 -1.23 -17.40 7.51
C ASP A 16 0.31 -17.51 7.62
N TRP A 17 0.88 -18.63 7.17
CA TRP A 17 2.35 -18.82 7.15
C TRP A 17 3.05 -17.87 6.17
N TYR A 18 2.40 -17.53 5.06
CA TYR A 18 2.93 -16.54 4.14
C TYR A 18 2.94 -15.14 4.77
N ASP A 19 1.90 -14.79 5.54
CA ASP A 19 1.87 -13.51 6.26
C ASP A 19 2.97 -13.43 7.33
N GLU A 20 3.14 -14.47 8.16
CA GLU A 20 4.26 -14.58 9.11
C GLU A 20 5.63 -14.44 8.39
N TYR A 21 5.80 -15.10 7.24
CA TYR A 21 7.01 -15.01 6.43
C TYR A 21 7.19 -13.59 5.86
N ALA A 22 6.14 -13.01 5.29
CA ALA A 22 6.18 -11.67 4.70
C ALA A 22 6.48 -10.57 5.72
N HIS A 23 6.13 -10.76 6.99
CA HIS A 23 6.46 -9.84 8.08
C HIS A 23 7.78 -10.20 8.79
N GLY A 24 8.34 -11.37 8.52
CA GLY A 24 9.62 -11.82 9.02
C GLY A 24 9.56 -12.46 10.41
N ASP A 25 8.37 -12.90 10.83
CA ASP A 25 8.15 -13.67 12.05
C ASP A 25 8.71 -15.09 11.91
N ILE A 26 8.74 -15.60 10.68
CA ILE A 26 9.45 -16.83 10.31
C ILE A 26 10.38 -16.62 9.13
N ASP A 27 11.43 -17.41 9.03
CA ASP A 27 12.33 -17.42 7.88
C ASP A 27 11.78 -18.25 6.71
N ARG A 28 12.37 -18.06 5.52
CA ARG A 28 11.98 -18.80 4.30
C ARG A 28 12.06 -20.32 4.47
N ARG A 29 13.05 -20.81 5.20
CA ARG A 29 13.23 -22.25 5.44
C ARG A 29 12.07 -22.81 6.27
N THR A 30 11.67 -22.10 7.31
CA THR A 30 10.52 -22.47 8.15
C THR A 30 9.22 -22.42 7.36
N PHE A 31 9.00 -21.37 6.55
CA PHE A 31 7.86 -21.26 5.65
C PHE A 31 7.75 -22.47 4.72
N ILE A 32 8.82 -22.79 3.96
CA ILE A 32 8.83 -23.93 3.03
C ILE A 32 8.63 -25.27 3.77
N ARG A 33 9.23 -25.42 4.97
CA ARG A 33 9.02 -26.60 5.80
C ARG A 33 7.55 -26.78 6.21
N ARG A 34 6.89 -25.69 6.61
CA ARG A 34 5.45 -25.73 6.93
C ARG A 34 4.61 -26.05 5.70
N LEU A 35 4.88 -25.45 4.55
CA LEU A 35 4.19 -25.79 3.30
C LEU A 35 4.34 -27.28 2.93
N SER A 36 5.49 -27.88 3.23
CA SER A 36 5.72 -29.31 2.96
C SER A 36 4.79 -30.24 3.74
N THR A 37 4.22 -29.79 4.87
CA THR A 37 3.23 -30.56 5.64
C THR A 37 1.88 -30.65 4.93
N LEU A 38 1.59 -29.79 3.96
CA LEU A 38 0.37 -29.83 3.15
C LEU A 38 0.42 -30.88 2.04
N GLY A 39 1.58 -31.49 1.79
CA GLY A 39 1.77 -32.53 0.75
C GLY A 39 0.89 -33.77 0.92
N ALA A 40 0.38 -34.04 2.13
CA ALA A 40 -0.61 -35.09 2.38
C ALA A 40 -1.96 -34.86 1.67
N ALA A 41 -2.25 -33.62 1.22
CA ALA A 41 -3.45 -33.26 0.48
C ALA A 41 -3.24 -33.23 -1.05
N GLY A 42 -2.11 -33.79 -1.56
CA GLY A 42 -1.80 -33.80 -3.01
C GLY A 42 -1.28 -32.48 -3.57
N ILE A 43 -1.03 -31.47 -2.71
CA ILE A 43 -0.53 -30.16 -3.12
C ILE A 43 0.97 -30.11 -2.81
N THR A 44 1.80 -29.80 -3.81
CA THR A 44 3.24 -29.64 -3.56
C THR A 44 3.56 -28.28 -2.94
N ALA A 45 4.51 -28.24 -1.99
CA ALA A 45 4.99 -27.00 -1.39
C ALA A 45 5.48 -25.99 -2.43
N SER A 46 6.07 -26.46 -3.53
CA SER A 46 6.52 -25.61 -4.63
C SER A 46 5.36 -24.95 -5.39
N ALA A 47 4.27 -25.68 -5.64
CA ALA A 47 3.10 -25.11 -6.30
C ALA A 47 2.41 -24.03 -5.45
N VAL A 48 2.25 -24.29 -4.14
CA VAL A 48 1.70 -23.29 -3.20
C VAL A 48 2.62 -22.08 -3.08
N SER A 49 3.93 -22.29 -2.93
CA SER A 49 4.90 -21.20 -2.87
C SER A 49 4.87 -20.34 -4.13
N ALA A 50 4.81 -20.96 -5.30
CA ALA A 50 4.74 -20.25 -6.58
C ALA A 50 3.44 -19.43 -6.73
N ALA A 51 2.30 -19.97 -6.26
CA ALA A 51 1.01 -19.28 -6.31
C ALA A 51 0.93 -18.09 -5.32
N LEU A 52 1.67 -18.14 -4.21
CA LEU A 52 1.72 -17.05 -3.22
C LEU A 52 2.69 -15.92 -3.61
N LEU A 53 3.62 -16.18 -4.55
CA LEU A 53 4.51 -15.14 -5.06
C LEU A 53 3.77 -14.23 -6.06
N PRO A 54 4.11 -12.93 -6.09
CA PRO A 54 3.44 -11.99 -6.98
C PRO A 54 3.74 -12.27 -8.45
N ASN A 55 2.71 -12.11 -9.29
CA ASN A 55 2.82 -12.11 -10.75
C ASN A 55 2.40 -10.75 -11.30
N TYR A 56 3.32 -9.80 -11.26
CA TYR A 56 3.06 -8.43 -11.66
C TYR A 56 2.66 -8.26 -13.14
N ALA A 57 3.13 -9.14 -14.01
CA ALA A 57 2.83 -9.06 -15.44
C ALA A 57 1.36 -9.35 -15.77
N LEU A 58 0.67 -10.13 -14.92
CA LEU A 58 -0.75 -10.45 -15.08
C LEU A 58 -1.68 -9.47 -14.32
N ALA A 59 -1.12 -8.66 -13.43
CA ALA A 59 -1.85 -7.79 -12.53
C ALA A 59 -1.91 -6.32 -12.99
N GLU A 60 -1.25 -5.96 -14.10
CA GLU A 60 -1.28 -4.61 -14.63
C GLU A 60 -2.68 -4.26 -15.15
N GLN A 61 -3.37 -3.31 -14.50
CA GLN A 61 -4.69 -2.82 -14.93
C GLN A 61 -4.60 -1.57 -15.80
N VAL A 62 -3.59 -0.71 -15.57
CA VAL A 62 -3.36 0.52 -16.34
C VAL A 62 -1.95 0.50 -16.91
N SER A 63 -1.85 0.46 -18.24
CA SER A 63 -0.55 0.46 -18.91
C SER A 63 0.24 1.74 -18.62
N PHE A 64 1.57 1.60 -18.50
CA PHE A 64 2.48 2.74 -18.46
C PHE A 64 2.28 3.71 -19.65
N SER A 65 1.88 3.19 -20.80
CA SER A 65 1.64 3.96 -22.04
C SER A 65 0.17 4.36 -22.24
N ASP A 66 -0.69 4.27 -21.21
CA ASP A 66 -2.08 4.68 -21.30
C ASP A 66 -2.16 6.17 -21.71
N PRO A 67 -2.90 6.51 -22.80
CA PRO A 67 -2.93 7.87 -23.35
C PRO A 67 -3.65 8.89 -22.45
N GLN A 68 -4.30 8.47 -21.37
CA GLN A 68 -4.99 9.34 -20.43
C GLN A 68 -4.11 9.81 -19.26
N ILE A 69 -2.88 9.29 -19.16
CA ILE A 69 -1.93 9.63 -18.10
C ILE A 69 -0.55 9.97 -18.64
N SER A 70 0.26 10.64 -17.82
CA SER A 70 1.69 10.81 -18.02
C SER A 70 2.42 10.31 -16.78
N ALA A 71 3.35 9.39 -16.96
CA ALA A 71 4.08 8.74 -15.87
C ALA A 71 5.60 8.90 -16.04
N ARG A 72 6.29 9.20 -14.92
CA ARG A 72 7.75 9.34 -14.89
C ARG A 72 8.30 9.16 -13.47
N TYR A 73 9.55 8.81 -13.36
CA TYR A 73 10.26 8.91 -12.08
C TYR A 73 10.76 10.33 -11.85
N VAL A 74 10.69 10.77 -10.59
CA VAL A 74 11.16 12.10 -10.14
C VAL A 74 12.02 11.92 -8.90
N GLU A 75 13.19 12.54 -8.88
CA GLU A 75 14.02 12.68 -7.69
C GLU A 75 13.70 14.01 -7.00
N ILE A 76 13.66 13.96 -5.67
CA ILE A 76 13.36 15.10 -4.81
C ILE A 76 14.41 15.21 -3.70
N ASP A 77 14.54 16.39 -3.13
CA ASP A 77 15.27 16.57 -1.88
C ASP A 77 14.46 15.99 -0.71
N ALA A 78 15.14 15.22 0.15
CA ALA A 78 14.55 14.58 1.32
C ALA A 78 15.41 14.83 2.58
N PRO A 79 15.48 16.09 3.03
CA PRO A 79 16.34 16.48 4.14
C PRO A 79 15.97 15.85 5.48
N ASN A 80 14.69 15.48 5.69
CA ASN A 80 14.21 14.78 6.88
C ASN A 80 14.44 13.27 6.81
N GLY A 81 14.74 12.75 5.61
CA GLY A 81 14.99 11.34 5.35
C GLY A 81 16.44 11.03 5.03
N HIS A 82 16.68 10.40 3.88
CA HIS A 82 18.00 9.97 3.41
C HIS A 82 18.74 11.02 2.56
N GLY A 83 18.27 12.28 2.54
CA GLY A 83 18.84 13.41 1.78
C GLY A 83 18.25 13.54 0.37
N LYS A 84 18.03 12.44 -0.29
CA LYS A 84 17.35 12.34 -1.59
C LYS A 84 16.36 11.19 -1.56
N ALA A 85 15.21 11.38 -2.20
CA ALA A 85 14.23 10.34 -2.47
C ALA A 85 13.86 10.34 -3.96
N ARG A 86 13.40 9.21 -4.46
CA ARG A 86 12.85 9.06 -5.81
C ARG A 86 11.47 8.45 -5.71
N GLY A 87 10.56 8.86 -6.58
CA GLY A 87 9.24 8.27 -6.66
C GLY A 87 8.70 8.26 -8.08
N TYR A 88 7.64 7.49 -8.27
CA TYR A 88 6.90 7.38 -9.51
C TYR A 88 5.74 8.39 -9.49
N LEU A 89 5.84 9.44 -10.32
CA LEU A 89 4.84 10.50 -10.45
C LEU A 89 3.96 10.19 -11.66
N VAL A 90 2.66 10.14 -11.43
CA VAL A 90 1.65 9.95 -12.49
C VAL A 90 0.64 11.10 -12.44
N THR A 91 0.39 11.70 -13.58
CA THR A 91 -0.54 12.82 -13.72
C THR A 91 -1.60 12.51 -14.78
N PRO A 92 -2.87 12.87 -14.55
CA PRO A 92 -3.88 12.84 -15.61
C PRO A 92 -3.47 13.75 -16.76
N VAL A 93 -3.80 13.38 -17.99
CA VAL A 93 -3.65 14.27 -19.14
C VAL A 93 -4.56 15.50 -18.97
N GLY A 94 -4.00 16.68 -19.22
CA GLY A 94 -4.71 17.97 -19.04
C GLY A 94 -4.48 18.63 -17.69
N VAL A 95 -3.85 17.96 -16.73
CA VAL A 95 -3.38 18.57 -15.49
C VAL A 95 -2.19 19.50 -15.78
N SER A 96 -2.26 20.73 -15.28
CA SER A 96 -1.25 21.77 -15.44
C SER A 96 -1.33 22.79 -14.31
N ASN A 97 -0.45 23.79 -14.31
CA ASN A 97 -0.52 24.88 -13.34
C ASN A 97 -1.84 25.67 -13.41
N ASP A 98 -2.46 25.73 -14.59
CA ASP A 98 -3.75 26.42 -14.80
C ASP A 98 -4.96 25.52 -14.54
N ASN A 99 -4.74 24.22 -14.48
CA ASN A 99 -5.75 23.19 -14.21
C ASN A 99 -5.18 22.12 -13.26
N PRO A 100 -4.94 22.46 -11.97
CA PRO A 100 -4.37 21.54 -11.00
C PRO A 100 -5.40 20.50 -10.55
N ALA A 101 -4.92 19.33 -10.09
CA ALA A 101 -5.74 18.28 -9.51
C ALA A 101 -5.28 17.95 -8.08
N PRO A 102 -6.11 17.32 -7.23
CA PRO A 102 -5.69 16.90 -5.89
C PRO A 102 -4.53 15.91 -5.94
N GLY A 103 -3.60 16.04 -4.98
CA GLY A 103 -2.47 15.13 -4.85
C GLY A 103 -2.78 13.91 -4.00
N VAL A 104 -2.21 12.74 -4.32
CA VAL A 104 -2.27 11.54 -3.47
C VAL A 104 -0.89 10.89 -3.39
N ILE A 105 -0.37 10.70 -2.18
CA ILE A 105 0.81 9.87 -1.92
C ILE A 105 0.38 8.41 -1.89
N VAL A 106 1.09 7.56 -2.63
CA VAL A 106 0.88 6.11 -2.64
C VAL A 106 2.05 5.43 -1.94
N VAL A 107 1.77 4.76 -0.83
CA VAL A 107 2.83 4.12 -0.02
C VAL A 107 2.82 2.61 -0.23
N HIS A 108 3.97 2.09 -0.66
CA HIS A 108 4.18 0.68 -0.96
C HIS A 108 4.19 -0.21 0.29
N GLU A 109 4.07 -1.51 0.08
CA GLU A 109 4.24 -2.53 1.12
C GLU A 109 5.71 -2.58 1.62
N ASN A 110 6.07 -3.52 2.46
CA ASN A 110 7.42 -3.68 3.03
C ASN A 110 8.48 -4.23 2.03
N ARG A 111 8.36 -3.93 0.74
CA ARG A 111 9.16 -4.53 -0.35
C ARG A 111 9.74 -3.51 -1.33
N GLY A 112 9.47 -2.20 -1.10
CA GLY A 112 9.82 -1.13 -2.02
C GLY A 112 8.76 -0.87 -3.09
N LEU A 113 9.05 0.07 -3.96
CA LEU A 113 8.19 0.49 -5.07
C LEU A 113 8.19 -0.57 -6.17
N ASN A 114 7.32 -1.55 -6.06
CA ASN A 114 7.15 -2.63 -7.02
C ASN A 114 6.10 -2.28 -8.11
N PRO A 115 6.00 -3.08 -9.20
CA PRO A 115 5.09 -2.80 -10.30
C PRO A 115 3.60 -2.69 -9.92
N TYR A 116 3.14 -3.40 -8.88
CA TYR A 116 1.78 -3.27 -8.37
C TYR A 116 1.51 -1.85 -7.83
N ILE A 117 2.41 -1.28 -7.05
CA ILE A 117 2.25 0.08 -6.50
C ILE A 117 2.34 1.14 -7.60
N GLU A 118 3.18 0.92 -8.61
CA GLU A 118 3.21 1.79 -9.80
C GLU A 118 1.87 1.77 -10.54
N ASP A 119 1.25 0.59 -10.66
CA ASP A 119 -0.06 0.46 -11.28
C ASP A 119 -1.17 1.12 -10.43
N VAL A 120 -1.13 1.00 -9.11
CA VAL A 120 -2.04 1.72 -8.20
C VAL A 120 -1.92 3.25 -8.41
N ALA A 121 -0.71 3.79 -8.58
CA ALA A 121 -0.52 5.20 -8.88
C ALA A 121 -1.13 5.59 -10.24
N ARG A 122 -1.03 4.72 -11.26
CA ARG A 122 -1.68 4.93 -12.55
C ARG A 122 -3.21 4.88 -12.47
N ARG A 123 -3.77 3.95 -11.67
CA ARG A 123 -5.23 3.88 -11.40
C ARG A 123 -5.72 5.19 -10.79
N LEU A 124 -5.04 5.72 -9.76
CA LEU A 124 -5.40 7.02 -9.15
C LEU A 124 -5.35 8.17 -10.16
N ALA A 125 -4.35 8.18 -11.04
CA ALA A 125 -4.29 9.21 -12.08
C ALA A 125 -5.47 9.11 -13.06
N LYS A 126 -5.93 7.90 -13.40
CA LYS A 126 -7.17 7.72 -14.19
C LYS A 126 -8.42 8.18 -13.45
N ASP A 127 -8.42 8.12 -12.12
CA ASP A 127 -9.51 8.63 -11.28
C ASP A 127 -9.45 10.15 -11.06
N GLY A 128 -8.42 10.83 -11.61
CA GLY A 128 -8.31 12.30 -11.63
C GLY A 128 -7.36 12.90 -10.61
N PHE A 129 -6.52 12.10 -9.96
CA PHE A 129 -5.55 12.57 -8.95
C PHE A 129 -4.14 12.67 -9.52
N VAL A 130 -3.33 13.60 -9.03
CA VAL A 130 -1.88 13.57 -9.21
C VAL A 130 -1.30 12.59 -8.19
N ALA A 131 -0.88 11.42 -8.64
CA ALA A 131 -0.36 10.37 -7.76
C ALA A 131 1.16 10.39 -7.71
N PHE A 132 1.74 10.28 -6.51
CA PHE A 132 3.18 10.14 -6.32
C PHE A 132 3.46 8.97 -5.39
N ALA A 133 4.21 7.99 -5.88
CA ALA A 133 4.61 6.80 -5.14
C ALA A 133 6.12 6.85 -4.86
N PRO A 134 6.56 7.33 -3.67
CA PRO A 134 7.97 7.34 -3.29
C PRO A 134 8.52 5.93 -3.07
N ASP A 135 9.80 5.72 -3.36
CA ASP A 135 10.51 4.46 -3.17
C ASP A 135 11.41 4.52 -1.93
N ALA A 136 11.00 3.88 -0.85
CA ALA A 136 11.81 3.78 0.36
C ALA A 136 13.16 3.07 0.14
N LEU A 137 13.29 2.27 -0.92
CA LEU A 137 14.53 1.57 -1.25
C LEU A 137 15.48 2.40 -2.11
N PHE A 138 15.11 3.61 -2.51
CA PHE A 138 15.98 4.44 -3.36
C PHE A 138 17.40 4.64 -2.81
N PRO A 139 17.64 4.82 -1.48
CA PRO A 139 19.00 4.92 -0.93
C PRO A 139 19.87 3.67 -1.15
N LEU A 140 19.23 2.53 -1.44
CA LEU A 140 19.89 1.24 -1.72
C LEU A 140 19.84 0.85 -3.21
N GLY A 141 19.40 1.76 -4.10
CA GLY A 141 19.31 1.53 -5.53
C GLY A 141 17.89 1.29 -6.05
N GLY A 142 16.90 1.26 -5.17
CA GLY A 142 15.48 1.06 -5.49
C GLY A 142 15.04 -0.41 -5.43
N TYR A 143 13.81 -0.67 -5.90
CA TYR A 143 13.25 -2.02 -5.92
C TYR A 143 14.11 -2.99 -6.76
N PRO A 144 14.60 -4.11 -6.18
CA PRO A 144 15.56 -4.99 -6.84
C PRO A 144 14.94 -5.95 -7.89
N GLY A 145 13.64 -5.86 -8.15
CA GLY A 145 12.92 -6.80 -9.02
C GLY A 145 12.51 -8.12 -8.35
N ASN A 146 12.72 -8.23 -7.03
CA ASN A 146 12.39 -9.40 -6.21
C ASN A 146 11.93 -8.96 -4.83
N ASP A 147 10.73 -9.41 -4.42
CA ASP A 147 10.10 -9.00 -3.17
C ASP A 147 10.85 -9.45 -1.90
N ASP A 148 11.45 -10.65 -1.93
CA ASP A 148 12.20 -11.16 -0.78
C ASP A 148 13.47 -10.33 -0.54
N GLU A 149 14.15 -9.95 -1.63
CA GLU A 149 15.30 -9.08 -1.58
C GLU A 149 14.90 -7.65 -1.16
N GLY A 150 13.84 -7.09 -1.76
CA GLY A 150 13.31 -5.77 -1.40
C GLY A 150 12.96 -5.68 0.08
N ARG A 151 12.32 -6.72 0.64
CA ARG A 151 12.01 -6.82 2.07
C ARG A 151 13.28 -6.89 2.93
N ALA A 152 14.28 -7.66 2.50
CA ALA A 152 15.56 -7.75 3.21
C ALA A 152 16.28 -6.39 3.20
N MET A 153 16.29 -5.68 2.08
CA MET A 153 16.85 -4.35 1.96
C MET A 153 16.14 -3.35 2.87
N GLN A 154 14.81 -3.32 2.85
CA GLN A 154 14.02 -2.37 3.66
C GLN A 154 14.25 -2.53 5.16
N LYS A 155 14.49 -3.75 5.65
CA LYS A 155 14.83 -4.03 7.05
C LYS A 155 16.17 -3.41 7.49
N THR A 156 17.07 -3.08 6.57
CA THR A 156 18.35 -2.46 6.88
C THR A 156 18.29 -0.94 6.99
N LEU A 157 17.20 -0.34 6.51
CA LEU A 157 17.01 1.10 6.53
C LEU A 157 16.48 1.59 7.88
N ASP A 158 16.88 2.79 8.25
CA ASP A 158 16.37 3.51 9.41
C ASP A 158 14.90 3.88 9.17
N ARG A 159 14.02 3.44 10.07
CA ARG A 159 12.57 3.64 9.94
C ARG A 159 12.18 5.12 10.01
N ASP A 160 12.83 5.89 10.85
CA ASP A 160 12.54 7.33 10.99
C ASP A 160 12.94 8.08 9.74
N LYS A 161 14.05 7.68 9.10
CA LYS A 161 14.46 8.23 7.81
C LYS A 161 13.50 7.85 6.68
N ILE A 162 13.00 6.62 6.67
CA ILE A 162 11.94 6.24 5.72
C ILE A 162 10.70 7.13 5.89
N LEU A 163 10.25 7.35 7.13
CA LEU A 163 9.13 8.27 7.41
C LEU A 163 9.45 9.70 6.97
N GLY A 164 10.69 10.14 7.15
CA GLY A 164 11.19 11.42 6.65
C GLY A 164 11.11 11.54 5.13
N ASP A 165 11.54 10.51 4.39
CA ASP A 165 11.44 10.47 2.92
C ASP A 165 9.99 10.63 2.45
N PHE A 166 9.04 9.91 3.08
CA PHE A 166 7.61 10.03 2.75
C PHE A 166 7.02 11.39 3.14
N SER A 167 7.46 11.98 4.26
CA SER A 167 7.05 13.34 4.66
C SER A 167 7.55 14.40 3.68
N ASP A 168 8.80 14.29 3.23
CA ASP A 168 9.36 15.20 2.23
C ASP A 168 8.68 15.02 0.86
N ALA A 169 8.34 13.78 0.49
CA ALA A 169 7.54 13.51 -0.70
C ALA A 169 6.13 14.12 -0.62
N ALA A 170 5.49 14.06 0.54
CA ALA A 170 4.21 14.71 0.79
C ALA A 170 4.33 16.23 0.67
N THR A 171 5.39 16.82 1.21
CA THR A 171 5.70 18.25 1.10
C THR A 171 5.91 18.66 -0.36
N TYR A 172 6.70 17.89 -1.11
CA TYR A 172 6.94 18.10 -2.53
C TYR A 172 5.63 18.09 -3.33
N LEU A 173 4.80 17.07 -3.14
CA LEU A 173 3.56 16.95 -3.91
C LEU A 173 2.56 18.04 -3.55
N LYS A 174 2.36 18.33 -2.25
CA LYS A 174 1.44 19.37 -1.79
C LYS A 174 1.82 20.76 -2.26
N SER A 175 3.12 21.07 -2.37
CA SER A 175 3.64 22.36 -2.84
C SER A 175 3.76 22.45 -4.35
N SER A 176 3.48 21.41 -5.09
CA SER A 176 3.59 21.40 -6.55
C SER A 176 2.51 22.28 -7.19
N SER A 177 2.90 23.07 -8.21
CA SER A 177 1.97 23.94 -8.93
C SER A 177 0.90 23.18 -9.74
N ILE A 178 1.09 21.87 -9.96
CA ILE A 178 0.09 21.02 -10.62
C ILE A 178 -0.91 20.39 -9.63
N THR A 179 -0.81 20.70 -8.34
CA THR A 179 -1.77 20.21 -7.34
C THR A 179 -2.59 21.34 -6.72
N THR A 180 -3.81 21.00 -6.27
CA THR A 180 -4.74 21.96 -5.62
C THR A 180 -4.35 22.34 -4.20
N ASN A 181 -3.16 21.96 -3.72
CA ASN A 181 -2.73 22.06 -2.33
C ASN A 181 -3.54 21.18 -1.35
N LYS A 182 -4.36 20.27 -1.89
CA LYS A 182 -5.05 19.20 -1.15
C LYS A 182 -4.29 17.90 -1.35
N LEU A 183 -4.04 17.17 -0.26
CA LEU A 183 -3.20 15.99 -0.26
C LEU A 183 -3.84 14.83 0.48
N GLY A 184 -4.12 13.74 -0.25
CA GLY A 184 -4.45 12.44 0.31
C GLY A 184 -3.22 11.55 0.46
N ILE A 185 -3.37 10.49 1.26
CA ILE A 185 -2.39 9.41 1.35
C ILE A 185 -3.12 8.07 1.37
N VAL A 186 -2.68 7.13 0.54
CA VAL A 186 -3.10 5.73 0.56
C VAL A 186 -1.87 4.85 0.71
N GLY A 187 -1.98 3.78 1.47
CA GLY A 187 -0.87 2.85 1.64
C GLY A 187 -1.33 1.45 2.02
N PHE A 188 -0.49 0.48 1.70
CA PHE A 188 -0.81 -0.93 1.79
C PHE A 188 0.15 -1.63 2.76
N CYS A 189 -0.34 -2.42 3.70
CA CYS A 189 0.48 -3.13 4.68
C CYS A 189 1.37 -2.18 5.50
N PHE A 190 2.69 -2.23 5.31
CA PHE A 190 3.62 -1.23 5.85
C PHE A 190 3.22 0.20 5.44
N GLY A 191 2.80 0.38 4.19
CA GLY A 191 2.29 1.66 3.72
C GLY A 191 0.99 2.09 4.41
N GLY A 192 0.15 1.17 4.84
CA GLY A 192 -1.01 1.46 5.67
C GLY A 192 -0.61 2.02 7.04
N TYR A 193 0.43 1.42 7.67
CA TYR A 193 1.03 2.01 8.87
C TYR A 193 1.60 3.41 8.59
N VAL A 194 2.37 3.59 7.52
CA VAL A 194 2.93 4.91 7.15
C VAL A 194 1.83 5.94 6.94
N SER A 195 0.72 5.57 6.30
CA SER A 195 -0.43 6.45 6.09
C SER A 195 -1.05 6.91 7.42
N ASN A 196 -1.24 6.00 8.37
CA ASN A 196 -1.68 6.33 9.72
C ASN A 196 -0.67 7.23 10.44
N GLN A 197 0.62 6.89 10.35
CA GLN A 197 1.70 7.60 11.02
C GLN A 197 1.85 9.04 10.52
N LEU A 198 1.83 9.25 9.19
CA LEU A 198 1.94 10.58 8.61
C LEU A 198 0.71 11.44 8.92
N ALA A 199 -0.49 10.88 8.84
CA ALA A 199 -1.70 11.60 9.20
C ALA A 199 -1.69 12.08 10.66
N ALA A 200 -1.14 11.30 11.59
CA ALA A 200 -1.01 11.64 12.99
C ALA A 200 0.15 12.61 13.28
N SER A 201 1.31 12.43 12.63
CA SER A 201 2.52 13.21 12.90
C SER A 201 2.55 14.55 12.16
N TRP A 202 1.92 14.65 10.99
CA TRP A 202 1.88 15.86 10.15
C TRP A 202 0.46 16.28 9.79
N PRO A 203 -0.35 16.70 10.79
CA PRO A 203 -1.80 16.92 10.64
C PRO A 203 -2.19 18.05 9.67
N ASN A 204 -1.26 18.95 9.35
CA ASN A 204 -1.50 20.02 8.37
C ASN A 204 -1.02 19.65 6.96
N MET A 205 -0.38 18.49 6.83
CA MET A 205 0.14 17.98 5.56
C MET A 205 -0.87 17.10 4.87
N ILE A 206 -1.45 16.14 5.59
CA ILE A 206 -2.37 15.14 5.07
C ILE A 206 -3.81 15.59 5.34
N ASP A 207 -4.58 15.82 4.27
CA ASP A 207 -5.98 16.23 4.35
C ASP A 207 -6.94 15.03 4.46
N ALA A 208 -6.54 13.84 4.00
CA ALA A 208 -7.31 12.59 4.10
C ALA A 208 -6.39 11.37 3.99
N ALA A 209 -6.63 10.31 4.78
CA ALA A 209 -5.82 9.09 4.71
C ALA A 209 -6.66 7.83 4.56
N ALA A 210 -6.21 6.93 3.67
CA ALA A 210 -6.87 5.65 3.37
C ALA A 210 -5.90 4.46 3.57
N PRO A 211 -5.61 4.05 4.81
CA PRO A 211 -4.75 2.92 5.09
C PRO A 211 -5.45 1.58 4.83
N PHE A 212 -4.81 0.70 4.05
CA PHE A 212 -5.21 -0.68 3.81
C PHE A 212 -4.41 -1.61 4.71
N TYR A 213 -5.10 -2.41 5.50
CA TYR A 213 -4.54 -3.42 6.42
C TYR A 213 -3.24 -2.97 7.11
N GLY A 214 -3.24 -1.71 7.58
CA GLY A 214 -2.13 -1.09 8.30
C GLY A 214 -2.34 -1.10 9.80
N THR A 215 -1.25 -1.22 10.55
CA THR A 215 -1.28 -1.05 12.02
C THR A 215 -1.47 0.43 12.40
N PRO A 216 -1.91 0.72 13.64
CA PRO A 216 -2.01 2.08 14.16
C PRO A 216 -0.66 2.84 14.09
N PRO A 217 -0.68 4.17 14.15
CA PRO A 217 0.54 4.95 14.33
C PRO A 217 1.15 4.69 15.72
N THR A 218 2.45 4.91 15.82
CA THR A 218 3.18 4.83 17.11
C THR A 218 3.25 6.19 17.83
N THR A 219 2.79 7.24 17.18
CA THR A 219 2.72 8.59 17.75
C THR A 219 1.35 8.87 18.34
N ASP A 220 1.27 9.92 19.18
CA ASP A 220 0.03 10.39 19.76
C ASP A 220 -0.95 10.90 18.69
N LEU A 221 -2.24 10.62 18.88
CA LEU A 221 -3.32 11.01 17.97
C LEU A 221 -3.85 12.43 18.23
N GLN A 222 -3.35 13.15 19.24
CA GLN A 222 -3.87 14.48 19.64
C GLN A 222 -3.92 15.49 18.49
N ASN A 223 -3.04 15.32 17.51
CA ASN A 223 -2.93 16.23 16.38
C ASN A 223 -3.61 15.73 15.10
N LEU A 224 -4.15 14.52 15.10
CA LEU A 224 -4.81 13.96 13.92
C LEU A 224 -6.07 14.77 13.59
N LYS A 225 -6.10 15.40 12.42
CA LYS A 225 -7.17 16.31 11.99
C LYS A 225 -7.94 15.83 10.79
N GLY A 226 -7.26 15.16 9.87
CA GLY A 226 -7.87 14.67 8.63
C GLY A 226 -8.70 13.41 8.89
N PRO A 227 -9.77 13.20 8.10
CA PRO A 227 -10.56 11.97 8.17
C PRO A 227 -9.77 10.76 7.74
N LEU A 228 -10.14 9.60 8.31
CA LEU A 228 -9.56 8.30 7.98
C LEU A 228 -10.58 7.37 7.33
N LEU A 229 -10.16 6.66 6.29
CA LEU A 229 -10.89 5.54 5.71
C LEU A 229 -10.06 4.26 5.87
N LEU A 230 -10.41 3.43 6.86
CA LEU A 230 -9.64 2.27 7.27
C LEU A 230 -10.19 1.00 6.63
N HIS A 231 -9.32 0.23 5.95
CA HIS A 231 -9.68 -1.04 5.31
C HIS A 231 -8.99 -2.21 6.01
N PHE A 232 -9.80 -3.14 6.57
CA PHE A 232 -9.32 -4.32 7.29
C PHE A 232 -9.73 -5.61 6.58
N ALA A 233 -8.90 -6.63 6.66
CA ALA A 233 -9.18 -7.97 6.20
C ALA A 233 -9.61 -8.85 7.41
N GLU A 234 -10.74 -9.55 7.32
CA GLU A 234 -11.25 -10.33 8.46
C GLU A 234 -10.27 -11.39 8.96
N LEU A 235 -9.53 -12.02 8.03
CA LEU A 235 -8.59 -13.08 8.36
C LEU A 235 -7.20 -12.58 8.80
N ASP A 236 -6.96 -11.27 8.83
CA ASP A 236 -5.72 -10.65 9.30
C ASP A 236 -5.73 -10.48 10.82
N GLN A 237 -5.46 -11.56 11.55
CA GLN A 237 -5.49 -11.53 13.01
C GLN A 237 -4.49 -10.55 13.62
N ARG A 238 -3.32 -10.37 12.97
CA ARG A 238 -2.24 -9.50 13.45
C ARG A 238 -2.65 -8.02 13.47
N VAL A 239 -3.20 -7.53 12.38
CA VAL A 239 -3.67 -6.13 12.30
C VAL A 239 -4.95 -5.96 13.11
N ASN A 240 -5.90 -6.89 13.01
CA ASN A 240 -7.17 -6.81 13.70
C ASN A 240 -7.03 -6.81 15.23
N ALA A 241 -6.00 -7.47 15.78
CA ALA A 241 -5.71 -7.43 17.21
C ALA A 241 -5.39 -6.02 17.74
N THR A 242 -4.94 -5.11 16.87
CA THR A 242 -4.64 -3.71 17.24
C THR A 242 -5.85 -2.78 17.13
N TRP A 243 -6.91 -3.21 16.46
CA TRP A 243 -8.04 -2.36 16.12
C TRP A 243 -8.85 -1.88 17.33
N PRO A 244 -9.19 -2.71 18.34
CA PRO A 244 -10.02 -2.25 19.48
C PRO A 244 -9.41 -1.05 20.21
N ASP A 245 -8.12 -1.08 20.48
CA ASP A 245 -7.40 0.01 21.16
C ASP A 245 -7.29 1.24 20.25
N TYR A 246 -7.04 1.04 18.96
CA TYR A 246 -6.95 2.13 18.00
C TYR A 246 -8.31 2.82 17.82
N GLU A 247 -9.38 2.06 17.66
CA GLU A 247 -10.74 2.61 17.58
C GLU A 247 -11.13 3.40 18.82
N SER A 248 -10.80 2.87 20.01
CA SER A 248 -11.03 3.56 21.28
C SER A 248 -10.30 4.90 21.34
N ALA A 249 -9.05 4.94 20.88
CA ALA A 249 -8.27 6.17 20.82
C ALA A 249 -8.86 7.19 19.82
N LEU A 250 -9.26 6.76 18.62
CA LEU A 250 -9.91 7.62 17.61
C LEU A 250 -11.22 8.23 18.15
N LYS A 251 -12.04 7.42 18.80
CA LYS A 251 -13.30 7.89 19.45
C LYS A 251 -13.02 8.90 20.55
N THR A 252 -12.03 8.63 21.39
CA THR A 252 -11.65 9.52 22.51
C THR A 252 -11.17 10.89 22.01
N MET A 253 -10.43 10.90 20.90
CA MET A 253 -9.93 12.14 20.28
C MET A 253 -10.93 12.82 19.35
N GLY A 254 -12.12 12.23 19.12
CA GLY A 254 -13.14 12.79 18.24
C GLY A 254 -12.71 12.83 16.76
N VAL A 255 -11.84 11.92 16.34
CA VAL A 255 -11.38 11.83 14.94
C VAL A 255 -12.53 11.36 14.04
N ASP A 256 -12.71 12.01 12.90
CA ASP A 256 -13.63 11.51 11.86
C ASP A 256 -13.00 10.29 11.17
N TYR A 257 -13.67 9.14 11.21
CA TYR A 257 -13.20 7.95 10.56
C TYR A 257 -14.33 7.04 10.10
N GLN A 258 -14.04 6.28 9.04
CA GLN A 258 -14.82 5.13 8.59
C GLN A 258 -13.92 3.90 8.61
N ALA A 259 -14.43 2.78 9.11
CA ALA A 259 -13.71 1.52 9.15
C ALA A 259 -14.53 0.42 8.48
N HIS A 260 -13.92 -0.32 7.56
CA HIS A 260 -14.54 -1.40 6.81
C HIS A 260 -13.77 -2.70 7.01
N MET A 261 -14.46 -3.71 7.55
CA MET A 261 -13.97 -5.09 7.63
C MET A 261 -14.49 -5.85 6.40
N TYR A 262 -13.57 -6.41 5.60
CA TYR A 262 -13.91 -7.25 4.44
C TYR A 262 -13.89 -8.70 4.85
N GLU A 263 -15.04 -9.39 4.64
CA GLU A 263 -15.26 -10.75 5.11
C GLU A 263 -14.46 -11.77 4.30
N ARG A 264 -13.92 -12.78 4.98
CA ARG A 264 -13.22 -13.95 4.40
C ARG A 264 -12.02 -13.64 3.51
N VAL A 265 -11.43 -12.45 3.65
CA VAL A 265 -10.24 -12.07 2.91
C VAL A 265 -9.01 -11.97 3.80
N ASN A 266 -7.85 -12.23 3.22
CA ASN A 266 -6.55 -12.21 3.88
C ASN A 266 -5.89 -10.83 3.84
N HIS A 267 -4.88 -10.62 4.68
CA HIS A 267 -3.95 -9.51 4.56
C HIS A 267 -3.44 -9.40 3.12
N GLY A 268 -3.49 -8.21 2.52
CA GLY A 268 -3.07 -7.99 1.13
C GLY A 268 -4.14 -8.33 0.08
N PHE A 269 -5.43 -8.40 0.45
CA PHE A 269 -6.53 -8.76 -0.44
C PHE A 269 -6.69 -7.82 -1.65
N HIS A 270 -6.17 -6.61 -1.59
CA HIS A 270 -6.22 -5.64 -2.70
C HIS A 270 -5.12 -5.87 -3.75
N ASN A 271 -4.08 -6.63 -3.41
CA ASN A 271 -2.93 -6.84 -4.29
C ASN A 271 -3.24 -7.94 -5.32
N ASP A 272 -3.63 -7.55 -6.53
CA ASP A 272 -4.03 -8.40 -7.64
C ASP A 272 -2.87 -9.21 -8.27
N SER A 273 -1.64 -8.95 -7.86
CA SER A 273 -0.48 -9.75 -8.27
C SER A 273 -0.33 -11.07 -7.48
N THR A 274 -1.10 -11.27 -6.40
CA THR A 274 -0.94 -12.43 -5.48
C THR A 274 -2.22 -13.26 -5.36
N ALA A 275 -2.08 -14.53 -4.93
CA ALA A 275 -3.23 -15.41 -4.68
C ALA A 275 -4.11 -14.99 -3.50
N ARG A 276 -3.75 -13.94 -2.75
CA ARG A 276 -4.58 -13.35 -1.67
C ARG A 276 -5.61 -12.35 -2.20
N TYR A 277 -5.52 -12.00 -3.47
CA TYR A 277 -6.43 -11.08 -4.12
C TYR A 277 -7.87 -11.60 -4.06
N ASP A 278 -8.76 -10.71 -3.66
CA ASP A 278 -10.20 -10.93 -3.72
C ASP A 278 -10.82 -9.76 -4.51
N GLU A 279 -11.26 -10.05 -5.73
CA GLU A 279 -11.72 -9.05 -6.69
C GLU A 279 -12.87 -8.21 -6.13
N ASP A 280 -13.92 -8.86 -5.61
CA ASP A 280 -15.10 -8.16 -5.09
C ASP A 280 -14.79 -7.21 -3.92
N SER A 281 -13.90 -7.65 -3.03
CA SER A 281 -13.48 -6.84 -1.87
C SER A 281 -12.51 -5.73 -2.27
N ALA A 282 -11.59 -6.01 -3.19
CA ALA A 282 -10.62 -5.04 -3.70
C ALA A 282 -11.31 -3.92 -4.48
N GLU A 283 -12.22 -4.25 -5.41
CA GLU A 283 -12.99 -3.26 -6.17
C GLU A 283 -13.84 -2.38 -5.23
N ARG A 284 -14.51 -2.99 -4.25
CA ARG A 284 -15.32 -2.26 -3.28
C ARG A 284 -14.48 -1.35 -2.40
N ALA A 285 -13.30 -1.80 -1.95
CA ALA A 285 -12.37 -0.98 -1.18
C ALA A 285 -11.80 0.16 -2.02
N TRP A 286 -11.46 -0.11 -3.27
CA TRP A 286 -10.96 0.90 -4.20
C TRP A 286 -12.00 1.98 -4.48
N GLN A 287 -13.24 1.59 -4.83
CA GLN A 287 -14.31 2.56 -5.07
C GLN A 287 -14.55 3.46 -3.84
N ARG A 288 -14.59 2.89 -2.64
CA ARG A 288 -14.70 3.66 -1.38
C ARG A 288 -13.56 4.65 -1.22
N THR A 289 -12.33 4.24 -1.54
CA THR A 289 -11.13 5.09 -1.46
C THR A 289 -11.20 6.25 -2.43
N VAL A 290 -11.58 5.99 -3.68
CA VAL A 290 -11.73 7.03 -4.71
C VAL A 290 -12.84 8.02 -4.34
N ASP A 291 -13.99 7.52 -3.92
CA ASP A 291 -15.13 8.37 -3.49
C ASP A 291 -14.77 9.21 -2.27
N PHE A 292 -14.07 8.61 -1.30
CA PHE A 292 -13.57 9.31 -0.12
C PHE A 292 -12.60 10.44 -0.49
N PHE A 293 -11.63 10.16 -1.35
CA PHE A 293 -10.69 11.20 -1.78
C PHE A 293 -11.38 12.28 -2.62
N LYS A 294 -12.32 11.93 -3.49
CA LYS A 294 -13.13 12.93 -4.22
C LYS A 294 -13.92 13.81 -3.26
N LEU A 295 -14.48 13.27 -2.19
CA LEU A 295 -15.22 14.04 -1.20
C LEU A 295 -14.33 14.96 -0.36
N GLN A 296 -13.13 14.50 0.02
CA GLN A 296 -12.28 15.20 0.98
C GLN A 296 -11.27 16.17 0.34
N LEU A 297 -10.93 15.94 -0.93
CA LEU A 297 -9.83 16.66 -1.60
C LEU A 297 -10.30 17.61 -2.72
N THR A 298 -11.55 17.52 -3.13
CA THR A 298 -12.16 18.42 -4.15
C THR A 298 -13.22 19.35 -3.54
#